data_5178818f19451a2e590fc039ed909f19
#
_entry.id   5178818f19451a2e590fc039ed909f19
#
_cell.length_a   1.000
_cell.length_b   1.000
_cell.length_c   1.000
_cell.angle_alpha   90.00
_cell.angle_beta   90.00
_cell.angle_gamma   90.00
#
_symmetry.space_group_name_H-M   'P 1'
#
loop_
_entity.id
_entity.type
_entity.pdbx_description
1 polymer ?
#
loop_
_entity_poly.entity_id
_entity_poly.type
_entity_poly.pdbx_seq_one_letter_code
_entity_poly.pdbx_strand_id
1 'polypeptide(L)'
;MKEIKFVGLHAHSGVGSPFDGFGYPHEHMDFAHSNGSKALALTDHGNMNGFAYQILHAKKMKEQGKEFKPIFGVEAYFIPSVEKWREEYEEAKLDKKRAKSLKDDKTGTNVEDEGASKSKGNKVSRVRHLVLLAMNQKGLNNIFKLVSESYSGKYFFRKPRIDYDLLNKYSDGVIALSACLGGVYAGCIYENQDEGREAVLECMRETTKKMVDIFGDRWYGELQWNGVPNQHLLNEYIIEIHKEFGIPLVSTADSHYPDPDSWKDRELYSRLGWLGRPKPEWMKEMPGALEDLEYELYPKNGEQMWQDYLKYSQGYNYDNETVLKSIEETYTIA
;
A
#
# COMPACT_ATOMS: atom_id res chain seq x y z
N MET A 1 -29.44 12.71 -5.76
CA MET A 1 -28.25 12.34 -6.57
C MET A 1 -28.32 10.83 -6.79
N LYS A 2 -27.78 10.32 -7.89
CA LYS A 2 -27.65 8.87 -8.10
C LYS A 2 -26.70 8.30 -7.05
N GLU A 3 -27.03 7.17 -6.46
CA GLU A 3 -26.17 6.48 -5.50
C GLU A 3 -24.79 6.18 -6.14
N ILE A 4 -23.71 6.60 -5.50
CA ILE A 4 -22.35 6.31 -5.93
C ILE A 4 -21.98 4.92 -5.41
N LYS A 5 -21.78 3.98 -6.34
CA LYS A 5 -21.42 2.60 -6.00
C LYS A 5 -19.93 2.52 -5.67
N PHE A 6 -19.60 1.88 -4.57
CA PHE A 6 -18.22 1.73 -4.11
C PHE A 6 -18.05 0.46 -3.29
N VAL A 7 -16.86 -0.13 -3.40
CA VAL A 7 -16.39 -1.26 -2.56
C VAL A 7 -14.96 -0.98 -2.12
N GLY A 8 -14.68 -1.10 -0.83
CA GLY A 8 -13.32 -0.99 -0.32
C GLY A 8 -12.44 -2.14 -0.83
N LEU A 9 -11.41 -1.82 -1.62
CA LEU A 9 -10.49 -2.82 -2.21
C LEU A 9 -9.13 -2.87 -1.51
N HIS A 10 -8.87 -1.99 -0.52
CA HIS A 10 -7.62 -1.89 0.22
C HIS A 10 -7.95 -1.64 1.69
N ALA A 11 -7.69 -2.63 2.55
CA ALA A 11 -7.96 -2.55 3.98
C ALA A 11 -7.05 -3.47 4.81
N HIS A 12 -6.73 -3.04 6.03
CA HIS A 12 -5.81 -3.69 6.95
C HIS A 12 -6.47 -3.97 8.29
N SER A 13 -6.32 -5.20 8.78
CA SER A 13 -6.77 -5.60 10.11
C SER A 13 -5.62 -5.67 11.11
N GLY A 14 -5.92 -5.57 12.39
CA GLY A 14 -4.93 -5.80 13.46
C GLY A 14 -4.41 -7.24 13.52
N VAL A 15 -5.09 -8.18 12.85
CA VAL A 15 -4.71 -9.61 12.80
C VAL A 15 -3.54 -9.86 11.84
N GLY A 16 -3.56 -9.23 10.68
CA GLY A 16 -2.54 -9.42 9.66
C GLY A 16 -1.54 -8.27 9.54
N SER A 17 -1.92 -7.07 10.01
CA SER A 17 -1.10 -5.85 9.96
C SER A 17 -0.88 -5.29 11.37
N PRO A 18 -0.20 -6.04 12.29
CA PRO A 18 -0.04 -5.62 13.67
C PRO A 18 0.74 -4.31 13.79
N PHE A 19 0.28 -3.44 14.70
CA PHE A 19 0.77 -2.07 14.95
C PHE A 19 0.54 -1.07 13.81
N ASP A 20 -0.17 -1.47 12.76
CA ASP A 20 -0.56 -0.63 11.65
C ASP A 20 -2.08 -0.66 11.45
N GLY A 21 -2.66 -1.80 11.10
CA GLY A 21 -4.10 -2.01 11.17
C GLY A 21 -4.60 -2.23 12.60
N PHE A 22 -5.85 -1.86 12.86
CA PHE A 22 -6.54 -2.03 14.14
C PHE A 22 -7.89 -2.73 13.92
N GLY A 23 -8.36 -3.44 14.94
CA GLY A 23 -9.61 -4.20 14.88
C GLY A 23 -9.49 -5.56 14.17
N TYR A 24 -10.53 -6.39 14.36
CA TYR A 24 -10.62 -7.70 13.73
C TYR A 24 -11.27 -7.62 12.33
N PRO A 25 -11.00 -8.55 11.42
CA PRO A 25 -11.64 -8.61 10.10
C PRO A 25 -13.18 -8.48 10.13
N HIS A 26 -13.83 -9.09 11.11
CA HIS A 26 -15.28 -9.07 11.22
C HIS A 26 -15.83 -7.68 11.60
N GLU A 27 -15.10 -6.88 12.38
CA GLU A 27 -15.49 -5.52 12.74
C GLU A 27 -15.48 -4.62 11.49
N HIS A 28 -14.44 -4.71 10.66
CA HIS A 28 -14.38 -4.02 9.36
C HIS A 28 -15.53 -4.43 8.43
N MET A 29 -15.86 -5.74 8.37
CA MET A 29 -16.94 -6.25 7.53
C MET A 29 -18.31 -5.80 8.02
N ASP A 30 -18.55 -5.85 9.34
CA ASP A 30 -19.83 -5.44 9.95
C ASP A 30 -20.05 -3.93 9.74
N PHE A 31 -19.01 -3.10 9.94
CA PHE A 31 -19.11 -1.67 9.70
C PHE A 31 -19.34 -1.39 8.21
N ALA A 32 -18.53 -1.95 7.30
CA ALA A 32 -18.71 -1.76 5.86
C ALA A 32 -20.13 -2.10 5.41
N HIS A 33 -20.69 -3.22 5.91
CA HIS A 33 -22.07 -3.61 5.61
C HIS A 33 -23.10 -2.61 6.17
N SER A 34 -22.94 -2.18 7.42
CA SER A 34 -23.85 -1.20 8.03
C SER A 34 -23.77 0.18 7.37
N ASN A 35 -22.61 0.50 6.80
CA ASN A 35 -22.32 1.72 6.04
C ASN A 35 -22.75 1.62 4.56
N GLY A 36 -23.48 0.56 4.18
CA GLY A 36 -24.08 0.38 2.86
C GLY A 36 -23.23 -0.35 1.83
N SER A 37 -22.00 -0.76 2.16
CA SER A 37 -21.18 -1.56 1.25
C SER A 37 -21.64 -3.01 1.21
N LYS A 38 -21.57 -3.64 0.02
CA LYS A 38 -21.91 -5.06 -0.18
C LYS A 38 -20.69 -5.99 -0.18
N ALA A 39 -19.50 -5.44 -0.14
CA ALA A 39 -18.25 -6.19 -0.14
C ALA A 39 -17.13 -5.38 0.50
N LEU A 40 -16.06 -6.07 0.90
CA LEU A 40 -14.82 -5.46 1.38
C LEU A 40 -13.65 -6.41 1.07
N ALA A 41 -12.57 -5.87 0.53
CA ALA A 41 -11.30 -6.58 0.45
C ALA A 41 -10.51 -6.39 1.74
N LEU A 42 -9.89 -7.48 2.21
CA LEU A 42 -8.84 -7.42 3.21
C LEU A 42 -7.50 -7.73 2.55
N THR A 43 -6.54 -6.84 2.76
CA THR A 43 -5.25 -6.85 2.06
C THR A 43 -4.10 -6.61 3.03
N ASP A 44 -4.07 -7.37 4.12
CA ASP A 44 -3.04 -7.25 5.15
C ASP A 44 -1.61 -7.34 4.61
N HIS A 45 -0.67 -6.70 5.29
CA HIS A 45 0.73 -6.58 4.87
C HIS A 45 1.48 -7.91 4.80
N GLY A 46 1.75 -8.38 3.58
CA GLY A 46 2.59 -9.54 3.29
C GLY A 46 2.05 -10.89 3.76
N ASN A 47 0.79 -10.95 4.23
CA ASN A 47 0.18 -12.19 4.72
C ASN A 47 -1.34 -12.18 4.54
N MET A 48 -1.97 -13.34 4.77
CA MET A 48 -3.42 -13.52 4.72
C MET A 48 -3.97 -14.06 6.06
N ASN A 49 -3.43 -13.60 7.18
CA ASN A 49 -3.85 -14.09 8.51
C ASN A 49 -5.32 -13.81 8.82
N GLY A 50 -5.89 -12.74 8.23
CA GLY A 50 -7.31 -12.40 8.35
C GLY A 50 -8.27 -13.31 7.56
N PHE A 51 -7.78 -14.15 6.65
CA PHE A 51 -8.58 -14.93 5.70
C PHE A 51 -9.63 -15.84 6.37
N ALA A 52 -9.23 -16.61 7.40
CA ALA A 52 -10.14 -17.49 8.10
C ALA A 52 -11.26 -16.72 8.82
N TYR A 53 -10.93 -15.58 9.41
CA TYR A 53 -11.91 -14.69 10.05
C TYR A 53 -12.93 -14.16 9.04
N GLN A 54 -12.47 -13.72 7.85
CA GLN A 54 -13.38 -13.25 6.80
C GLN A 54 -14.36 -14.33 6.36
N ILE A 55 -13.88 -15.55 6.08
CA ILE A 55 -14.74 -16.66 5.64
C ILE A 55 -15.76 -17.02 6.70
N LEU A 56 -15.33 -17.21 7.95
CA LEU A 56 -16.21 -17.61 9.04
C LEU A 56 -17.27 -16.53 9.32
N HIS A 57 -16.85 -15.26 9.27
CA HIS A 57 -17.78 -14.17 9.48
C HIS A 57 -18.76 -13.97 8.32
N ALA A 58 -18.30 -14.06 7.07
CA ALA A 58 -19.17 -14.00 5.89
C ALA A 58 -20.25 -15.11 5.92
N LYS A 59 -19.88 -16.33 6.37
CA LYS A 59 -20.84 -17.40 6.58
C LYS A 59 -21.89 -17.04 7.64
N LYS A 60 -21.45 -16.49 8.78
CA LYS A 60 -22.35 -16.04 9.85
C LYS A 60 -23.27 -14.90 9.37
N MET A 61 -22.75 -13.93 8.63
CA MET A 61 -23.56 -12.85 8.04
C MET A 61 -24.64 -13.42 7.11
N LYS A 62 -24.29 -14.38 6.25
CA LYS A 62 -25.25 -15.06 5.36
C LYS A 62 -26.33 -15.81 6.15
N GLU A 63 -26.00 -16.51 7.22
CA GLU A 63 -26.95 -17.18 8.12
C GLU A 63 -27.92 -16.18 8.78
N GLN A 64 -27.48 -14.92 8.96
CA GLN A 64 -28.31 -13.81 9.45
C GLN A 64 -29.10 -13.08 8.35
N GLY A 65 -29.06 -13.56 7.11
CA GLY A 65 -29.74 -12.92 5.98
C GLY A 65 -29.05 -11.65 5.45
N LYS A 66 -27.79 -11.40 5.85
CA LYS A 66 -26.98 -10.28 5.37
C LYS A 66 -26.18 -10.75 4.14
N GLU A 67 -26.42 -10.09 3.01
CA GLU A 67 -25.60 -10.33 1.81
C GLU A 67 -24.33 -9.48 1.85
N PHE A 68 -23.19 -10.14 2.04
CA PHE A 68 -21.88 -9.49 2.05
C PHE A 68 -20.82 -10.39 1.41
N LYS A 69 -20.05 -9.84 0.47
CA LYS A 69 -19.01 -10.57 -0.25
C LYS A 69 -17.63 -10.23 0.34
N PRO A 70 -16.95 -11.19 0.99
CA PRO A 70 -15.53 -11.00 1.31
C PRO A 70 -14.71 -11.08 0.02
N ILE A 71 -13.81 -10.13 -0.19
CA ILE A 71 -12.80 -10.16 -1.24
C ILE A 71 -11.47 -10.49 -0.58
N PHE A 72 -10.73 -11.44 -1.14
CA PHE A 72 -9.48 -11.93 -0.57
C PHE A 72 -8.30 -11.34 -1.29
N GLY A 73 -7.35 -10.80 -0.55
CA GLY A 73 -6.17 -10.18 -1.10
C GLY A 73 -5.00 -10.13 -0.11
N VAL A 74 -3.95 -9.47 -0.54
CA VAL A 74 -2.76 -9.18 0.24
C VAL A 74 -2.12 -7.90 -0.28
N GLU A 75 -1.65 -7.03 0.60
CA GLU A 75 -0.71 -6.00 0.22
C GLU A 75 0.71 -6.56 0.36
N ALA A 76 1.25 -7.00 -0.76
CA ALA A 76 2.54 -7.67 -0.81
C ALA A 76 3.71 -6.68 -0.75
N TYR A 77 4.84 -7.12 -0.22
CA TYR A 77 6.10 -6.38 -0.22
C TYR A 77 6.89 -6.69 -1.50
N PHE A 78 6.80 -5.80 -2.47
CA PHE A 78 7.41 -5.94 -3.80
C PHE A 78 8.79 -5.28 -3.90
N ILE A 79 9.69 -5.93 -4.63
CA ILE A 79 10.93 -5.36 -5.17
C ILE A 79 11.12 -5.85 -6.62
N PRO A 80 11.80 -5.11 -7.49
CA PRO A 80 11.94 -5.53 -8.89
C PRO A 80 12.67 -6.86 -9.08
N SER A 81 13.69 -7.16 -8.28
CA SER A 81 14.45 -8.42 -8.28
C SER A 81 15.03 -8.70 -6.91
N VAL A 82 14.73 -9.89 -6.36
CA VAL A 82 15.31 -10.35 -5.09
C VAL A 82 16.79 -10.66 -5.22
N GLU A 83 17.25 -11.14 -6.36
CA GLU A 83 18.66 -11.44 -6.61
C GLU A 83 19.51 -10.18 -6.60
N LYS A 84 19.12 -9.19 -7.42
CA LYS A 84 19.79 -7.88 -7.45
C LYS A 84 19.79 -7.19 -6.09
N TRP A 85 18.65 -7.23 -5.38
CA TRP A 85 18.55 -6.69 -4.04
C TRP A 85 19.55 -7.34 -3.06
N ARG A 86 19.77 -8.66 -3.15
CA ARG A 86 20.75 -9.37 -2.31
C ARG A 86 22.17 -8.94 -2.62
N GLU A 87 22.52 -8.78 -3.87
CA GLU A 87 23.84 -8.27 -4.30
C GLU A 87 24.07 -6.87 -3.71
N GLU A 88 23.15 -5.93 -3.93
CA GLU A 88 23.22 -4.57 -3.37
C GLU A 88 23.33 -4.56 -1.83
N TYR A 89 22.62 -5.46 -1.16
CA TYR A 89 22.63 -5.57 0.30
C TYR A 89 24.01 -6.09 0.82
N GLU A 90 24.58 -7.09 0.20
CA GLU A 90 25.90 -7.62 0.60
C GLU A 90 27.01 -6.61 0.29
N GLU A 91 26.95 -5.91 -0.83
CA GLU A 91 27.89 -4.81 -1.12
C GLU A 91 27.80 -3.70 -0.06
N ALA A 92 26.60 -3.22 0.24
CA ALA A 92 26.40 -2.19 1.26
C ALA A 92 26.90 -2.63 2.65
N LYS A 93 26.80 -3.92 2.98
CA LYS A 93 27.28 -4.50 4.22
C LYS A 93 28.82 -4.57 4.26
N LEU A 94 29.46 -4.88 3.13
CA LEU A 94 30.91 -4.87 2.97
C LEU A 94 31.47 -3.46 3.11
N ASP A 95 30.82 -2.47 2.47
CA ASP A 95 31.25 -1.06 2.56
C ASP A 95 31.14 -0.51 3.99
N LYS A 96 30.09 -0.86 4.73
CA LYS A 96 29.97 -0.52 6.14
C LYS A 96 31.08 -1.15 6.99
N LYS A 97 31.48 -2.39 6.71
CA LYS A 97 32.59 -3.05 7.40
C LYS A 97 33.92 -2.36 7.09
N ARG A 98 34.19 -2.03 5.82
CA ARG A 98 35.39 -1.29 5.39
C ARG A 98 35.45 0.09 6.04
N ALA A 99 34.33 0.84 6.03
CA ALA A 99 34.26 2.15 6.67
C ALA A 99 34.49 2.09 8.20
N LYS A 100 34.03 1.00 8.87
CA LYS A 100 34.27 0.79 10.29
C LYS A 100 35.74 0.45 10.58
N SER A 101 36.37 -0.44 9.80
CA SER A 101 37.79 -0.80 9.98
C SER A 101 38.71 0.41 9.76
N LEU A 102 38.40 1.30 8.81
CA LEU A 102 39.13 2.54 8.57
C LEU A 102 38.98 3.57 9.73
N LYS A 103 37.89 3.51 10.50
CA LYS A 103 37.72 4.33 11.71
C LYS A 103 38.45 3.75 12.91
N ASP A 104 38.49 2.44 13.04
CA ASP A 104 39.20 1.75 14.13
C ASP A 104 40.74 1.86 13.96
N ASP A 105 41.27 1.99 12.73
CA ASP A 105 42.69 2.24 12.44
C ASP A 105 43.14 3.70 12.69
N LYS A 106 42.21 4.65 12.83
CA LYS A 106 42.48 6.06 13.15
C LYS A 106 42.43 6.41 14.63
N THR A 107 42.86 5.51 15.51
CA THR A 107 43.10 5.85 16.92
C THR A 107 44.38 6.66 17.06
N GLY A 108 44.31 7.97 16.84
CA GLY A 108 45.41 8.87 17.14
C GLY A 108 45.47 10.11 16.24
N THR A 109 44.46 10.95 16.26
CA THR A 109 44.54 12.42 16.22
C THR A 109 43.13 12.99 16.04
N ASN A 110 42.72 13.85 16.98
CA ASN A 110 41.55 14.71 16.84
C ASN A 110 41.83 15.70 15.72
N VAL A 111 41.18 15.52 14.59
CA VAL A 111 40.97 16.59 13.62
C VAL A 111 39.47 16.64 13.40
N GLU A 112 38.85 17.72 13.85
CA GLU A 112 37.48 18.09 13.53
C GLU A 112 37.43 18.26 11.99
N ASP A 113 36.87 17.31 11.31
CA ASP A 113 36.62 17.36 9.86
C ASP A 113 35.19 17.85 9.64
N GLU A 114 35.04 19.19 9.58
CA GLU A 114 33.86 19.85 9.01
C GLU A 114 33.79 19.55 7.52
N GLY A 115 33.26 18.40 7.17
CA GLY A 115 33.17 17.96 5.77
C GLY A 115 32.66 16.55 5.64
N ALA A 116 31.75 16.13 6.49
CA ALA A 116 31.04 14.88 6.26
C ALA A 116 30.17 15.00 5.01
N SER A 117 30.82 14.81 3.84
CA SER A 117 30.17 14.43 2.61
C SER A 117 29.12 13.39 3.00
N LYS A 118 27.85 13.76 2.82
CA LYS A 118 26.74 12.81 2.84
C LYS A 118 27.10 11.75 1.81
N SER A 119 27.77 10.67 2.22
CA SER A 119 28.00 9.53 1.34
C SER A 119 26.61 9.20 0.78
N LYS A 120 26.49 9.20 -0.54
CA LYS A 120 25.38 8.56 -1.24
C LYS A 120 25.50 7.10 -0.84
N GLY A 121 24.94 6.75 0.36
CA GLY A 121 24.91 5.38 0.83
C GLY A 121 24.24 4.57 -0.26
N ASN A 122 24.88 3.48 -0.69
CA ASN A 122 24.30 2.53 -1.62
C ASN A 122 22.85 2.33 -1.25
N LYS A 123 21.94 2.88 -2.08
CA LYS A 123 20.49 2.81 -1.86
C LYS A 123 20.09 1.38 -2.22
N VAL A 124 20.20 0.47 -1.25
CA VAL A 124 19.58 -0.86 -1.39
C VAL A 124 18.12 -0.62 -1.70
N SER A 125 17.63 -1.22 -2.78
CA SER A 125 16.25 -1.04 -3.27
C SER A 125 15.25 -1.23 -2.14
N ARG A 126 14.40 -0.23 -1.90
CA ARG A 126 13.40 -0.29 -0.85
C ARG A 126 12.24 -1.19 -1.27
N VAL A 127 11.70 -1.90 -0.30
CA VAL A 127 10.47 -2.67 -0.49
C VAL A 127 9.32 -1.70 -0.78
N ARG A 128 8.49 -2.03 -1.80
CA ARG A 128 7.30 -1.29 -2.21
C ARG A 128 6.05 -2.11 -1.93
N HIS A 129 4.94 -1.45 -1.76
CA HIS A 129 3.64 -2.08 -1.59
C HIS A 129 3.02 -2.39 -2.95
N LEU A 130 2.30 -3.50 -3.02
CA LEU A 130 1.55 -3.93 -4.19
C LEU A 130 0.30 -4.68 -3.72
N VAL A 131 -0.88 -4.14 -3.99
CA VAL A 131 -2.12 -4.81 -3.63
C VAL A 131 -2.46 -5.87 -4.67
N LEU A 132 -2.73 -7.08 -4.21
CA LEU A 132 -3.14 -8.22 -5.03
C LEU A 132 -4.49 -8.75 -4.55
N LEU A 133 -5.45 -8.87 -5.46
CA LEU A 133 -6.81 -9.34 -5.18
C LEU A 133 -7.12 -10.60 -5.98
N ALA A 134 -7.83 -11.55 -5.38
CA ALA A 134 -8.26 -12.76 -6.04
C ALA A 134 -9.56 -12.55 -6.83
N MET A 135 -9.53 -12.72 -8.16
CA MET A 135 -10.73 -12.69 -9.00
C MET A 135 -11.58 -13.95 -8.85
N ASN A 136 -10.94 -15.08 -8.58
CA ASN A 136 -11.57 -16.40 -8.56
C ASN A 136 -10.74 -17.38 -7.71
N GLN A 137 -11.19 -18.64 -7.62
CA GLN A 137 -10.50 -19.67 -6.84
C GLN A 137 -9.05 -19.91 -7.30
N LYS A 138 -8.76 -19.79 -8.60
CA LYS A 138 -7.39 -19.94 -9.12
C LYS A 138 -6.50 -18.80 -8.64
N GLY A 139 -6.97 -17.56 -8.73
CA GLY A 139 -6.28 -16.38 -8.23
C GLY A 139 -6.03 -16.48 -6.72
N LEU A 140 -7.02 -16.90 -5.93
CA LEU A 140 -6.84 -17.11 -4.50
C LEU A 140 -5.75 -18.15 -4.20
N ASN A 141 -5.76 -19.28 -4.92
CA ASN A 141 -4.73 -20.31 -4.78
C ASN A 141 -3.34 -19.79 -5.19
N ASN A 142 -3.28 -18.92 -6.20
CA ASN A 142 -2.03 -18.29 -6.64
C ASN A 142 -1.52 -17.29 -5.61
N ILE A 143 -2.38 -16.48 -5.00
CA ILE A 143 -1.99 -15.58 -3.90
C ILE A 143 -1.46 -16.39 -2.70
N PHE A 144 -2.11 -17.49 -2.32
CA PHE A 144 -1.59 -18.36 -1.25
C PHE A 144 -0.18 -18.88 -1.55
N LYS A 145 0.08 -19.33 -2.79
CA LYS A 145 1.40 -19.81 -3.22
C LYS A 145 2.42 -18.68 -3.20
N LEU A 146 2.07 -17.51 -3.73
CA LEU A 146 2.91 -16.34 -3.78
C LEU A 146 3.30 -15.89 -2.35
N VAL A 147 2.33 -15.79 -1.44
CA VAL A 147 2.58 -15.48 -0.03
C VAL A 147 3.46 -16.56 0.61
N SER A 148 3.16 -17.85 0.39
CA SER A 148 3.97 -18.93 0.96
C SER A 148 5.42 -18.89 0.47
N GLU A 149 5.66 -18.69 -0.83
CA GLU A 149 7.02 -18.56 -1.37
C GLU A 149 7.74 -17.32 -0.84
N SER A 150 7.03 -16.19 -0.62
CA SER A 150 7.62 -14.96 -0.08
C SER A 150 8.20 -15.13 1.33
N TYR A 151 7.68 -16.08 2.12
CA TYR A 151 8.21 -16.45 3.44
C TYR A 151 9.33 -17.48 3.40
N SER A 152 9.73 -17.97 2.23
CA SER A 152 10.73 -19.02 2.08
C SER A 152 12.05 -18.54 1.48
N GLY A 153 13.16 -19.21 1.84
CA GLY A 153 14.45 -19.16 1.16
C GLY A 153 14.96 -17.74 0.85
N LYS A 154 15.16 -17.46 -0.44
CA LYS A 154 15.73 -16.19 -0.92
C LYS A 154 14.79 -14.99 -0.78
N TYR A 155 13.49 -15.22 -0.67
CA TYR A 155 12.48 -14.14 -0.66
C TYR A 155 12.29 -13.50 0.71
N PHE A 156 12.56 -14.22 1.80
CA PHE A 156 12.40 -13.68 3.15
C PHE A 156 13.67 -13.01 3.68
N PHE A 157 13.54 -11.74 4.05
CA PHE A 157 14.52 -11.04 4.87
C PHE A 157 13.83 -9.93 5.67
N ARG A 158 13.59 -10.17 6.96
CA ARG A 158 12.80 -9.31 7.87
C ARG A 158 11.35 -9.11 7.46
N LYS A 159 11.08 -9.06 6.14
CA LYS A 159 9.76 -9.01 5.50
C LYS A 159 9.71 -10.05 4.38
N PRO A 160 8.53 -10.66 4.13
CA PRO A 160 8.34 -11.51 2.97
C PRO A 160 8.32 -10.66 1.70
N ARG A 161 9.15 -10.98 0.71
CA ARG A 161 9.25 -10.23 -0.55
C ARG A 161 8.69 -11.01 -1.70
N ILE A 162 8.21 -10.27 -2.68
CA ILE A 162 7.89 -10.79 -4.01
C ILE A 162 8.62 -9.94 -5.07
N ASP A 163 8.82 -10.49 -6.24
CA ASP A 163 9.42 -9.83 -7.38
C ASP A 163 8.67 -10.15 -8.68
N TYR A 164 9.15 -9.62 -9.81
CA TYR A 164 8.55 -9.89 -11.11
C TYR A 164 8.51 -11.39 -11.46
N ASP A 165 9.49 -12.19 -11.02
CA ASP A 165 9.51 -13.63 -11.29
C ASP A 165 8.34 -14.35 -10.60
N LEU A 166 8.07 -14.03 -9.32
CA LEU A 166 6.93 -14.57 -8.60
C LEU A 166 5.60 -14.05 -9.16
N LEU A 167 5.53 -12.78 -9.57
CA LEU A 167 4.33 -12.23 -10.19
C LEU A 167 4.03 -12.94 -11.52
N ASN A 168 5.02 -13.12 -12.41
CA ASN A 168 4.86 -13.87 -13.66
C ASN A 168 4.34 -15.29 -13.42
N LYS A 169 4.84 -15.93 -12.36
CA LYS A 169 4.46 -17.32 -12.03
C LYS A 169 3.03 -17.45 -11.51
N TYR A 170 2.52 -16.44 -10.80
CA TYR A 170 1.27 -16.54 -10.02
C TYR A 170 0.23 -15.44 -10.33
N SER A 171 0.34 -14.71 -11.43
CA SER A 171 -0.59 -13.62 -11.80
C SER A 171 -1.96 -14.07 -12.31
N ASP A 172 -2.11 -15.33 -12.74
CA ASP A 172 -3.37 -15.79 -13.33
C ASP A 172 -4.52 -15.78 -12.32
N GLY A 173 -5.62 -15.11 -12.69
CA GLY A 173 -6.77 -14.89 -11.81
C GLY A 173 -6.53 -13.87 -10.68
N VAL A 174 -5.47 -13.06 -10.78
CA VAL A 174 -5.12 -12.04 -9.80
C VAL A 174 -5.23 -10.65 -10.43
N ILE A 175 -5.83 -9.71 -9.71
CA ILE A 175 -5.85 -8.26 -10.00
C ILE A 175 -4.73 -7.62 -9.17
N ALA A 176 -4.06 -6.60 -9.71
CA ALA A 176 -3.04 -5.85 -9.02
C ALA A 176 -3.34 -4.35 -9.03
N LEU A 177 -3.18 -3.67 -7.87
CA LEU A 177 -3.31 -2.23 -7.69
C LEU A 177 -1.97 -1.63 -7.27
N SER A 178 -1.70 -0.39 -7.70
CA SER A 178 -0.41 0.27 -7.47
C SER A 178 -0.12 0.65 -6.01
N ALA A 179 -1.06 0.43 -5.12
CA ALA A 179 -1.02 0.73 -3.69
C ALA A 179 -0.86 2.23 -3.34
N CYS A 180 -0.54 2.51 -2.07
CA CYS A 180 -0.51 3.83 -1.45
C CYS A 180 0.83 4.59 -1.65
N LEU A 181 1.15 5.55 -0.77
CA LEU A 181 2.45 6.23 -0.72
C LEU A 181 3.64 5.29 -0.43
N GLY A 182 3.40 4.05 -0.01
CA GLY A 182 4.39 2.97 0.03
C GLY A 182 4.50 2.17 -1.27
N GLY A 183 3.65 2.43 -2.26
CA GLY A 183 3.47 1.65 -3.47
C GLY A 183 4.56 1.78 -4.52
N VAL A 184 4.38 1.01 -5.60
CA VAL A 184 5.37 0.93 -6.69
C VAL A 184 5.57 2.25 -7.42
N TYR A 185 4.50 3.01 -7.66
CA TYR A 185 4.60 4.32 -8.32
C TYR A 185 5.18 5.40 -7.39
N ALA A 186 4.80 5.40 -6.11
CA ALA A 186 5.43 6.27 -5.13
C ALA A 186 6.94 6.01 -5.03
N GLY A 187 7.35 4.75 -5.23
CA GLY A 187 8.76 4.39 -5.34
C GLY A 187 9.50 5.15 -6.42
N CYS A 188 8.91 5.28 -7.60
CA CYS A 188 9.49 6.04 -8.71
C CYS A 188 9.70 7.52 -8.33
N ILE A 189 8.75 8.12 -7.61
CA ILE A 189 8.88 9.51 -7.13
C ILE A 189 10.08 9.61 -6.16
N TYR A 190 10.11 8.78 -5.10
CA TYR A 190 11.16 8.86 -4.07
C TYR A 190 12.57 8.57 -4.59
N GLU A 191 12.69 7.79 -5.65
CA GLU A 191 13.97 7.40 -6.22
C GLU A 191 14.51 8.41 -7.26
N ASN A 192 13.61 9.13 -7.95
CA ASN A 192 13.98 9.95 -9.10
C ASN A 192 13.56 11.43 -8.99
N GLN A 193 12.91 11.88 -7.91
CA GLN A 193 12.44 13.27 -7.80
C GLN A 193 13.56 14.33 -7.92
N ASP A 194 14.77 13.99 -7.47
CA ASP A 194 15.94 14.89 -7.55
C ASP A 194 16.44 15.05 -9.02
N GLU A 195 16.08 14.12 -9.91
CA GLU A 195 16.40 14.13 -11.34
C GLU A 195 15.31 14.81 -12.19
N GLY A 196 14.20 15.17 -11.55
CA GLY A 196 13.10 15.92 -12.13
C GLY A 196 11.93 15.06 -12.60
N ARG A 197 10.87 15.77 -13.04
CA ARG A 197 9.58 15.15 -13.39
C ARG A 197 9.67 14.04 -14.44
N GLU A 198 10.47 14.25 -15.49
CA GLU A 198 10.58 13.28 -16.59
C GLU A 198 11.25 11.98 -16.16
N ALA A 199 12.23 12.04 -15.27
CA ALA A 199 12.86 10.84 -14.72
C ALA A 199 11.87 10.00 -13.88
N VAL A 200 10.98 10.66 -13.11
CA VAL A 200 9.90 10.00 -12.40
C VAL A 200 8.92 9.32 -13.37
N LEU A 201 8.48 10.03 -14.40
CA LEU A 201 7.56 9.49 -15.42
C LEU A 201 8.16 8.32 -16.17
N GLU A 202 9.43 8.37 -16.55
CA GLU A 202 10.08 7.26 -17.24
C GLU A 202 10.15 6.00 -16.35
N CYS A 203 10.47 6.15 -15.07
CA CYS A 203 10.40 5.04 -14.11
C CYS A 203 8.98 4.45 -14.03
N MET A 204 7.95 5.32 -13.98
CA MET A 204 6.55 4.87 -13.94
C MET A 204 6.11 4.19 -15.24
N ARG A 205 6.54 4.68 -16.40
CA ARG A 205 6.29 4.06 -17.72
C ARG A 205 6.90 2.65 -17.80
N GLU A 206 8.16 2.51 -17.39
CA GLU A 206 8.82 1.20 -17.35
C GLU A 206 8.12 0.23 -16.38
N THR A 207 7.73 0.70 -15.20
CA THR A 207 6.96 -0.09 -14.23
C THR A 207 5.63 -0.50 -14.82
N THR A 208 4.91 0.44 -15.45
CA THR A 208 3.61 0.18 -16.08
C THR A 208 3.72 -0.86 -17.19
N LYS A 209 4.70 -0.76 -18.10
CA LYS A 209 4.93 -1.75 -19.16
C LYS A 209 5.08 -3.15 -18.57
N LYS A 210 5.93 -3.33 -17.57
CA LYS A 210 6.15 -4.62 -16.91
C LYS A 210 4.90 -5.15 -16.22
N MET A 211 4.13 -4.28 -15.54
CA MET A 211 2.89 -4.69 -14.87
C MET A 211 1.79 -5.04 -15.88
N VAL A 212 1.67 -4.29 -16.96
CA VAL A 212 0.73 -4.59 -18.06
C VAL A 212 1.11 -5.89 -18.77
N ASP A 213 2.39 -6.18 -18.98
CA ASP A 213 2.85 -7.46 -19.55
C ASP A 213 2.44 -8.64 -18.67
N ILE A 214 2.40 -8.48 -17.33
CA ILE A 214 2.04 -9.55 -16.38
C ILE A 214 0.52 -9.65 -16.18
N PHE A 215 -0.17 -8.53 -16.02
CA PHE A 215 -1.57 -8.48 -15.57
C PHE A 215 -2.55 -8.10 -16.68
N GLY A 216 -2.09 -7.49 -17.77
CA GLY A 216 -2.95 -6.95 -18.82
C GLY A 216 -3.88 -5.86 -18.30
N ASP A 217 -5.17 -6.00 -18.57
CA ASP A 217 -6.26 -5.13 -18.11
C ASP A 217 -6.58 -5.23 -16.61
N ARG A 218 -5.90 -6.13 -15.91
CA ARG A 218 -6.02 -6.33 -14.45
C ARG A 218 -4.98 -5.54 -13.63
N TRP A 219 -4.21 -4.66 -14.27
CA TRP A 219 -3.35 -3.69 -13.62
C TRP A 219 -4.04 -2.36 -13.46
N TYR A 220 -4.17 -1.86 -12.21
CA TYR A 220 -4.90 -0.63 -11.89
C TYR A 220 -3.99 0.41 -11.23
N GLY A 221 -4.12 1.67 -11.65
CA GLY A 221 -3.62 2.80 -10.89
C GLY A 221 -4.54 3.09 -9.71
N GLU A 222 -3.99 3.15 -8.50
CA GLU A 222 -4.72 3.38 -7.27
C GLU A 222 -4.64 4.85 -6.85
N LEU A 223 -5.77 5.51 -6.69
CA LEU A 223 -5.90 6.87 -6.20
C LEU A 223 -6.41 6.86 -4.75
N GLN A 224 -5.90 7.77 -3.93
CA GLN A 224 -6.38 7.97 -2.56
C GLN A 224 -6.65 9.45 -2.31
N TRP A 225 -7.68 9.76 -1.53
CA TRP A 225 -8.14 11.11 -1.28
C TRP A 225 -7.95 11.45 0.21
N ASN A 226 -6.90 12.22 0.51
CA ASN A 226 -6.51 12.64 1.86
C ASN A 226 -5.77 13.99 1.80
N GLY A 227 -5.47 14.58 2.96
CA GLY A 227 -4.82 15.88 3.08
C GLY A 227 -3.29 15.87 2.91
N VAL A 228 -2.69 14.72 2.60
CA VAL A 228 -1.23 14.60 2.45
C VAL A 228 -0.77 15.11 1.08
N PRO A 229 0.05 16.18 0.98
CA PRO A 229 0.43 16.76 -0.32
C PRO A 229 1.12 15.77 -1.26
N ASN A 230 1.96 14.86 -0.72
CA ASN A 230 2.61 13.82 -1.53
C ASN A 230 1.63 12.82 -2.15
N GLN A 231 0.44 12.64 -1.54
CA GLN A 231 -0.60 11.80 -2.12
C GLN A 231 -1.19 12.44 -3.37
N HIS A 232 -1.42 13.73 -3.34
CA HIS A 232 -1.91 14.46 -4.52
C HIS A 232 -0.87 14.48 -5.64
N LEU A 233 0.42 14.67 -5.31
CA LEU A 233 1.50 14.54 -6.29
C LEU A 233 1.50 13.14 -6.94
N LEU A 234 1.35 12.09 -6.16
CA LEU A 234 1.24 10.71 -6.67
C LEU A 234 0.00 10.53 -7.56
N ASN A 235 -1.16 11.02 -7.14
CA ASN A 235 -2.39 10.95 -7.92
C ASN A 235 -2.26 11.64 -9.28
N GLU A 236 -1.61 12.82 -9.35
CA GLU A 236 -1.36 13.52 -10.61
C GLU A 236 -0.52 12.68 -11.58
N TYR A 237 0.56 12.07 -11.10
CA TYR A 237 1.40 11.17 -11.90
C TYR A 237 0.63 9.92 -12.36
N ILE A 238 -0.17 9.29 -11.48
CA ILE A 238 -0.96 8.11 -11.84
C ILE A 238 -2.00 8.45 -12.91
N ILE A 239 -2.66 9.61 -12.81
CA ILE A 239 -3.63 10.08 -13.82
C ILE A 239 -2.92 10.36 -15.17
N GLU A 240 -1.69 10.85 -15.15
CA GLU A 240 -0.89 11.04 -16.38
C GLU A 240 -0.57 9.69 -17.03
N ILE A 241 -0.12 8.72 -16.27
CA ILE A 241 0.12 7.34 -16.73
C ILE A 241 -1.18 6.68 -17.25
N HIS A 242 -2.32 6.90 -16.56
CA HIS A 242 -3.62 6.46 -17.07
C HIS A 242 -3.94 7.04 -18.45
N LYS A 243 -3.71 8.33 -18.66
CA LYS A 243 -3.96 8.99 -19.97
C LYS A 243 -3.03 8.46 -21.06
N GLU A 244 -1.79 8.12 -20.71
CA GLU A 244 -0.79 7.65 -21.66
C GLU A 244 -0.97 6.16 -22.03
N PHE A 245 -1.26 5.31 -21.06
CA PHE A 245 -1.31 3.84 -21.23
C PHE A 245 -2.72 3.27 -21.28
N GLY A 246 -3.75 4.04 -20.93
CA GLY A 246 -5.13 3.55 -20.83
C GLY A 246 -5.35 2.56 -19.69
N ILE A 247 -4.45 2.46 -18.70
CA ILE A 247 -4.66 1.58 -17.53
C ILE A 247 -5.87 2.05 -16.73
N PRO A 248 -6.75 1.15 -16.25
CA PRO A 248 -7.88 1.55 -15.43
C PRO A 248 -7.44 2.14 -14.08
N LEU A 249 -8.30 2.97 -13.48
CA LEU A 249 -8.09 3.58 -12.18
C LEU A 249 -9.09 3.07 -11.16
N VAL A 250 -8.66 2.95 -9.91
CA VAL A 250 -9.53 2.74 -8.74
C VAL A 250 -9.23 3.76 -7.66
N SER A 251 -10.25 4.18 -6.90
CA SER A 251 -10.06 4.95 -5.68
C SER A 251 -10.21 4.05 -4.47
N THR A 252 -9.32 4.16 -3.48
CA THR A 252 -9.39 3.39 -2.24
C THR A 252 -9.25 4.27 -1.00
N ALA A 253 -9.72 3.76 0.14
CA ALA A 253 -9.60 4.44 1.43
C ALA A 253 -8.39 3.96 2.25
N ASP A 254 -7.75 2.86 1.85
CA ASP A 254 -6.64 2.24 2.58
C ASP A 254 -6.97 2.10 4.08
N SER A 255 -8.08 1.40 4.38
CA SER A 255 -8.69 1.38 5.70
C SER A 255 -7.80 0.66 6.73
N HIS A 256 -7.52 1.30 7.86
CA HIS A 256 -6.65 0.79 8.91
C HIS A 256 -7.35 0.60 10.26
N TYR A 257 -8.62 0.98 10.37
CA TYR A 257 -9.46 0.76 11.54
C TYR A 257 -10.92 0.57 11.12
N PRO A 258 -11.73 -0.14 11.94
CA PRO A 258 -13.04 -0.64 11.48
C PRO A 258 -14.11 0.42 11.29
N ASP A 259 -14.08 1.53 12.05
CA ASP A 259 -15.10 2.57 12.06
C ASP A 259 -14.52 3.93 12.45
N PRO A 260 -15.22 5.06 12.21
CA PRO A 260 -14.71 6.41 12.49
C PRO A 260 -14.27 6.66 13.94
N ASP A 261 -14.88 5.99 14.93
CA ASP A 261 -14.59 6.22 16.34
C ASP A 261 -13.28 5.53 16.78
N SER A 262 -12.85 4.52 16.04
CA SER A 262 -11.67 3.68 16.36
C SER A 262 -10.32 4.33 16.04
N TRP A 263 -10.28 5.53 15.46
CA TRP A 263 -9.02 6.16 15.05
C TRP A 263 -8.06 6.42 16.21
N LYS A 264 -8.56 6.82 17.40
CA LYS A 264 -7.73 7.03 18.60
C LYS A 264 -7.07 5.75 19.08
N ASP A 265 -7.82 4.67 19.10
CA ASP A 265 -7.30 3.36 19.48
C ASP A 265 -6.23 2.88 18.51
N ARG A 266 -6.44 3.07 17.21
CA ARG A 266 -5.43 2.80 16.18
C ARG A 266 -4.17 3.64 16.37
N GLU A 267 -4.30 4.95 16.64
CA GLU A 267 -3.15 5.82 16.88
C GLU A 267 -2.35 5.39 18.12
N LEU A 268 -3.03 5.04 19.20
CA LEU A 268 -2.39 4.51 20.41
C LEU A 268 -1.69 3.17 20.13
N TYR A 269 -2.38 2.26 19.42
CA TYR A 269 -1.84 0.95 19.05
C TYR A 269 -0.59 1.06 18.17
N SER A 270 -0.63 1.94 17.17
CA SER A 270 0.50 2.21 16.30
C SER A 270 1.74 2.72 17.07
N ARG A 271 1.51 3.58 18.08
CA ARG A 271 2.58 4.10 18.97
C ARG A 271 3.26 3.01 19.79
N LEU A 272 2.57 1.92 20.14
CA LEU A 272 3.17 0.76 20.82
C LEU A 272 4.25 0.10 19.96
N GLY A 273 4.06 0.02 18.66
CA GLY A 273 5.06 -0.50 17.72
C GLY A 273 6.37 0.30 17.67
N TRP A 274 6.36 1.53 18.17
CA TRP A 274 7.52 2.43 18.22
C TRP A 274 8.16 2.54 19.61
N LEU A 275 7.72 1.76 20.60
CA LEU A 275 8.35 1.75 21.91
C LEU A 275 9.83 1.36 21.80
N GLY A 276 10.69 2.17 22.40
CA GLY A 276 12.15 1.96 22.39
C GLY A 276 12.83 2.31 21.05
N ARG A 277 12.12 2.93 20.11
CA ARG A 277 12.65 3.40 18.81
C ARG A 277 12.53 4.92 18.69
N PRO A 278 13.38 5.59 17.88
CA PRO A 278 13.18 6.99 17.52
C PRO A 278 11.81 7.16 16.84
N LYS A 279 10.99 8.05 17.38
CA LYS A 279 9.65 8.33 16.82
C LYS A 279 9.79 9.29 15.64
N PRO A 280 9.09 9.04 14.51
CA PRO A 280 9.01 10.01 13.42
C PRO A 280 8.27 11.28 13.86
N GLU A 281 8.49 12.38 13.14
CA GLU A 281 7.95 13.71 13.50
C GLU A 281 6.42 13.69 13.62
N TRP A 282 5.74 13.06 12.66
CA TRP A 282 4.28 12.93 12.63
C TRP A 282 3.67 12.20 13.84
N MET A 283 4.49 11.47 14.61
CA MET A 283 4.04 10.71 15.79
C MET A 283 4.26 11.47 17.11
N LYS A 284 4.82 12.67 17.08
CA LYS A 284 5.15 13.40 18.31
C LYS A 284 3.92 13.88 19.05
N GLU A 285 2.94 14.38 18.32
CA GLU A 285 1.68 14.86 18.86
C GLU A 285 0.52 13.99 18.39
N MET A 286 -0.43 13.73 19.27
CA MET A 286 -1.65 13.03 18.92
C MET A 286 -2.70 14.04 18.47
N PRO A 287 -3.38 13.84 17.34
CA PRO A 287 -4.49 14.69 16.92
C PRO A 287 -5.55 14.83 18.01
N GLY A 288 -6.12 16.02 18.15
CA GLY A 288 -7.17 16.30 19.14
C GLY A 288 -8.52 15.73 18.75
N ALA A 289 -8.82 15.71 17.45
CA ALA A 289 -10.07 15.23 16.88
C ALA A 289 -9.83 14.54 15.53
N LEU A 290 -10.87 13.89 14.99
CA LEU A 290 -10.82 13.24 13.68
C LEU A 290 -10.57 14.27 12.56
N GLU A 291 -11.12 15.46 12.70
CA GLU A 291 -10.97 16.57 11.76
C GLU A 291 -9.54 17.12 11.68
N ASP A 292 -8.73 16.85 12.69
CA ASP A 292 -7.31 17.23 12.71
C ASP A 292 -6.43 16.21 11.97
N LEU A 293 -6.97 15.05 11.57
CA LEU A 293 -6.24 14.07 10.79
C LEU A 293 -6.14 14.52 9.33
N GLU A 294 -4.96 14.32 8.75
CA GLU A 294 -4.75 14.50 7.29
C GLU A 294 -5.44 13.39 6.47
N TYR A 295 -5.86 12.31 7.13
CA TYR A 295 -6.49 11.14 6.51
C TYR A 295 -7.45 10.45 7.47
N GLU A 296 -8.48 9.84 6.91
CA GLU A 296 -9.49 9.05 7.61
C GLU A 296 -9.52 7.65 7.02
N LEU A 297 -9.09 6.63 7.78
CA LEU A 297 -8.78 5.28 7.29
C LEU A 297 -9.76 4.23 7.79
N TYR A 298 -11.06 4.43 7.58
CA TYR A 298 -12.11 3.45 7.86
C TYR A 298 -12.81 2.99 6.57
N PRO A 299 -13.56 1.86 6.56
CA PRO A 299 -14.28 1.39 5.38
C PRO A 299 -15.40 2.34 4.98
N LYS A 300 -15.15 3.15 3.96
CA LYS A 300 -16.07 4.19 3.45
C LYS A 300 -17.10 3.61 2.49
N ASN A 301 -18.21 4.34 2.29
CA ASN A 301 -19.14 4.15 1.19
C ASN A 301 -18.84 5.12 0.04
N GLY A 302 -19.57 5.00 -1.08
CA GLY A 302 -19.32 5.82 -2.27
C GLY A 302 -19.50 7.31 -2.05
N GLU A 303 -20.49 7.72 -1.27
CA GLU A 303 -20.71 9.13 -0.95
C GLU A 303 -19.55 9.68 -0.09
N GLN A 304 -19.10 8.94 0.91
CA GLN A 304 -17.97 9.34 1.75
C GLN A 304 -16.67 9.44 0.94
N MET A 305 -16.43 8.51 0.01
CA MET A 305 -15.28 8.59 -0.91
C MET A 305 -15.33 9.84 -1.79
N TRP A 306 -16.52 10.18 -2.28
CA TRP A 306 -16.72 11.38 -3.06
C TRP A 306 -16.55 12.66 -2.24
N GLN A 307 -17.01 12.68 -0.99
CA GLN A 307 -16.82 13.79 -0.07
C GLN A 307 -15.35 14.00 0.30
N ASP A 308 -14.59 12.92 0.51
CA ASP A 308 -13.14 13.02 0.73
C ASP A 308 -12.44 13.64 -0.49
N TYR A 309 -12.79 13.18 -1.69
CA TYR A 309 -12.30 13.80 -2.91
C TYR A 309 -12.59 15.31 -2.94
N LEU A 310 -13.82 15.73 -2.73
CA LEU A 310 -14.20 17.14 -2.74
C LEU A 310 -13.51 17.96 -1.64
N LYS A 311 -13.34 17.37 -0.46
CA LYS A 311 -12.69 18.00 0.70
C LYS A 311 -11.20 18.23 0.46
N TYR A 312 -10.48 17.21 0.00
CA TYR A 312 -9.02 17.21 -0.05
C TYR A 312 -8.45 17.63 -1.41
N SER A 313 -9.24 17.64 -2.48
CA SER A 313 -8.78 18.07 -3.81
C SER A 313 -8.83 19.57 -4.05
N GLN A 314 -9.17 20.38 -3.03
CA GLN A 314 -9.22 21.83 -3.17
C GLN A 314 -7.83 22.39 -3.52
N GLY A 315 -7.77 23.14 -4.63
CA GLY A 315 -6.51 23.69 -5.15
C GLY A 315 -5.78 22.78 -6.17
N TYR A 316 -6.29 21.55 -6.39
CA TYR A 316 -5.80 20.64 -7.43
C TYR A 316 -6.77 20.61 -8.61
N ASN A 317 -6.26 20.29 -9.80
CA ASN A 317 -7.06 20.28 -11.03
C ASN A 317 -7.32 18.84 -11.51
N TYR A 318 -8.23 18.15 -10.83
CA TYR A 318 -8.67 16.81 -11.22
C TYR A 318 -9.95 16.89 -12.08
N ASP A 319 -10.08 15.95 -13.03
CA ASP A 319 -11.32 15.76 -13.76
C ASP A 319 -12.31 14.93 -12.94
N ASN A 320 -13.44 15.55 -12.59
CA ASN A 320 -14.47 14.92 -11.75
C ASN A 320 -15.03 13.62 -12.34
N GLU A 321 -15.13 13.50 -13.66
CA GLU A 321 -15.64 12.30 -14.32
C GLU A 321 -14.64 11.15 -14.17
N THR A 322 -13.35 11.41 -14.35
CA THR A 322 -12.27 10.44 -14.14
C THR A 322 -12.26 9.94 -12.69
N VAL A 323 -12.38 10.86 -11.72
CA VAL A 323 -12.41 10.48 -10.30
C VAL A 323 -13.66 9.66 -9.96
N LEU A 324 -14.84 10.10 -10.40
CA LEU A 324 -16.09 9.37 -10.15
C LEU A 324 -16.02 7.96 -10.74
N LYS A 325 -15.50 7.80 -11.95
CA LYS A 325 -15.28 6.49 -12.57
C LYS A 325 -14.33 5.63 -11.76
N SER A 326 -13.24 6.19 -11.23
CA SER A 326 -12.29 5.43 -10.40
C SER A 326 -12.91 4.95 -9.08
N ILE A 327 -13.87 5.69 -8.51
CA ILE A 327 -14.65 5.27 -7.35
C ILE A 327 -15.61 4.14 -7.73
N GLU A 328 -16.40 4.31 -8.79
CA GLU A 328 -17.39 3.32 -9.23
C GLU A 328 -16.76 2.06 -9.82
N GLU A 329 -15.53 2.12 -10.36
CA GLU A 329 -14.80 0.95 -10.88
C GLU A 329 -14.53 -0.10 -9.79
N THR A 330 -14.37 0.29 -8.54
CA THR A 330 -14.23 -0.63 -7.42
C THR A 330 -15.41 -1.59 -7.27
N TYR A 331 -16.61 -1.12 -7.62
CA TYR A 331 -17.82 -1.96 -7.61
C TYR A 331 -17.87 -2.92 -8.79
N THR A 332 -17.28 -2.55 -9.93
CA THR A 332 -17.16 -3.41 -11.12
C THR A 332 -16.20 -4.58 -10.86
N ILE A 333 -15.12 -4.33 -10.13
CA ILE A 333 -14.13 -5.33 -9.70
C ILE A 333 -14.74 -6.31 -8.68
N ALA A 334 -15.60 -5.85 -7.80
CA ALA A 334 -16.16 -6.60 -6.69
C ALA A 334 -17.26 -7.58 -7.13
#